data_6c212c139ec2ddb02f09be61e74f6e45
#
_entry.id   6c212c139ec2ddb02f09be61e74f6e45
#
_cell.length_a   1.000
_cell.length_b   1.000
_cell.length_c   1.000
_cell.angle_alpha   90.00
_cell.angle_beta   90.00
_cell.angle_gamma   90.00
#
_symmetry.space_group_name_H-M   'P 1'
#
loop_
_entity.id
_entity.type
_entity.pdbx_description
1 polymer ?
#
loop_
_entity_poly.entity_id
_entity_poly.type
_entity_poly.pdbx_seq_one_letter_code
_entity_poly.pdbx_strand_id
1 'polypeptide(L)' 'MATTQNEVILQSVITCPECGHVESETMPTDACQWFYDCKGCAVVLKPMPGDCCVYCSYATVPCPPIQAGDACCG' A
#
# COMPACT_ATOMS: atom_id res chain seq x y z
N MET A 1 -23.71 1.90 15.98
CA MET A 1 -22.93 1.90 15.25
C MET A 1 -22.47 0.70 14.83
N ALA A 2 -22.79 0.20 13.96
CA ALA A 2 -22.35 -1.02 13.54
C ALA A 2 -21.00 -0.89 13.06
N THR A 3 -20.19 -1.65 13.58
CA THR A 3 -18.86 -1.66 13.12
C THR A 3 -18.70 -2.77 12.16
N THR A 4 -18.21 -2.46 11.01
CA THR A 4 -18.06 -3.48 10.01
C THR A 4 -16.66 -3.98 10.11
N GLN A 5 -16.49 -5.15 10.65
CA GLN A 5 -15.17 -5.66 10.80
C GLN A 5 -14.51 -5.99 9.50
N ASN A 6 -15.29 -6.14 8.44
CA ASN A 6 -14.74 -6.50 7.15
C ASN A 6 -14.49 -5.31 6.26
N GLU A 7 -14.66 -4.13 6.81
CA GLU A 7 -14.46 -2.95 5.99
C GLU A 7 -13.00 -2.76 5.68
N VAL A 8 -12.67 -2.60 4.43
CA VAL A 8 -11.30 -2.45 3.96
C VAL A 8 -11.08 -1.01 3.56
N ILE A 9 -9.99 -0.45 4.05
CA ILE A 9 -9.64 0.93 3.73
C ILE A 9 -8.82 0.90 2.44
N LEU A 10 -9.30 1.61 1.41
CA LEU A 10 -8.62 1.65 0.14
C LEU A 10 -7.69 2.85 -0.02
N GLN A 11 -7.90 3.88 0.79
CA GLN A 11 -7.07 5.07 0.71
C GLN A 11 -5.84 4.88 1.59
N SER A 12 -4.65 5.09 1.03
CA SER A 12 -3.42 4.95 1.76
C SER A 12 -2.48 6.07 1.36
N VAL A 13 -1.70 6.55 2.31
CA VAL A 13 -0.74 7.62 2.04
C VAL A 13 0.63 6.99 1.98
N ILE A 14 1.24 7.03 0.82
CA ILE A 14 2.55 6.44 0.60
C ILE A 14 3.61 7.54 0.64
N THR A 15 4.72 7.26 1.30
CA THR A 15 5.83 8.20 1.42
C THR A 15 7.05 7.62 0.73
N CYS A 16 7.61 8.39 -0.17
CA CYS A 16 8.81 7.96 -0.89
C CYS A 16 10.00 8.01 0.04
N PRO A 17 10.75 6.91 0.19
CA PRO A 17 11.93 6.93 1.05
C PRO A 17 13.11 7.69 0.44
N GLU A 18 13.04 7.98 -0.86
CA GLU A 18 14.14 8.67 -1.54
C GLU A 18 14.02 10.17 -1.46
N CYS A 19 12.83 10.72 -1.66
CA CYS A 19 12.66 12.17 -1.68
C CYS A 19 11.69 12.70 -0.64
N GLY A 20 10.99 11.82 0.07
CA GLY A 20 10.04 12.25 1.10
C GLY A 20 8.70 12.70 0.56
N HIS A 21 8.45 12.55 -0.73
CA HIS A 21 7.16 12.94 -1.30
C HIS A 21 6.04 12.09 -0.71
N VAL A 22 4.95 12.73 -0.34
CA VAL A 22 3.80 12.07 0.26
C VAL A 22 2.65 12.15 -0.72
N GLU A 23 2.03 11.01 -0.99
CA GLU A 23 0.94 10.96 -1.95
C GLU A 23 -0.18 10.07 -1.43
N SER A 24 -1.42 10.54 -1.57
CA SER A 24 -2.58 9.73 -1.21
C SER A 24 -3.00 8.93 -2.43
N GLU A 25 -3.12 7.62 -2.28
CA GLU A 25 -3.43 6.74 -3.38
C GLU A 25 -4.60 5.84 -3.03
N THR A 26 -5.31 5.39 -4.06
CA THR A 26 -6.36 4.40 -3.89
C THR A 26 -5.79 3.05 -4.29
N MET A 27 -5.83 2.12 -3.35
CA MET A 27 -5.25 0.81 -3.57
C MET A 27 -6.21 -0.10 -4.33
N PRO A 28 -5.69 -1.06 -5.14
CA PRO A 28 -6.55 -2.04 -5.77
C PRO A 28 -7.16 -2.96 -4.72
N THR A 29 -8.36 -3.46 -4.99
CA THR A 29 -9.11 -4.21 -3.99
C THR A 29 -8.73 -5.69 -3.94
N ASP A 30 -8.18 -6.23 -5.02
CA ASP A 30 -7.94 -7.66 -5.09
C ASP A 30 -6.53 -8.01 -5.54
N ALA A 31 -5.59 -7.10 -5.37
CA ALA A 31 -4.23 -7.35 -5.82
C ALA A 31 -3.25 -6.55 -4.96
N CYS A 32 -1.98 -6.91 -5.07
CA CYS A 32 -0.91 -6.17 -4.41
C CYS A 32 -0.17 -5.36 -5.44
N GLN A 33 0.20 -4.15 -5.11
CA GLN A 33 0.94 -3.32 -6.03
C GLN A 33 2.43 -3.47 -5.73
N TRP A 34 3.15 -4.14 -6.61
CA TRP A 34 4.58 -4.40 -6.39
C TRP A 34 5.42 -3.17 -6.68
N PHE A 35 5.13 -2.47 -7.79
CA PHE A 35 5.90 -1.29 -8.18
C PHE A 35 5.07 -0.03 -7.98
N TYR A 36 5.73 1.06 -7.64
CA TYR A 36 5.09 2.35 -7.52
C TYR A 36 6.03 3.42 -8.03
N ASP A 37 5.56 4.23 -8.97
CA ASP A 37 6.35 5.34 -9.50
C ASP A 37 6.13 6.55 -8.61
N CYS A 38 7.19 7.02 -7.96
CA CYS A 38 7.08 8.20 -7.11
C CYS A 38 6.75 9.42 -7.96
N LYS A 39 5.73 10.14 -7.54
CA LYS A 39 5.32 11.32 -8.29
C LYS A 39 6.17 12.54 -7.98
N GLY A 40 7.06 12.45 -7.01
CA GLY A 40 7.95 13.53 -6.67
C GLY A 40 9.29 13.42 -7.37
N CYS A 41 9.92 12.25 -7.37
CA CYS A 41 11.25 12.08 -7.94
C CYS A 41 11.31 11.04 -9.04
N ALA A 42 10.18 10.41 -9.35
CA ALA A 42 10.08 9.43 -10.45
C ALA A 42 10.84 8.14 -10.19
N VAL A 43 11.30 7.89 -8.97
CA VAL A 43 11.94 6.62 -8.66
C VAL A 43 10.86 5.54 -8.62
N VAL A 44 11.23 4.32 -9.02
CA VAL A 44 10.33 3.19 -8.94
C VAL A 44 10.58 2.50 -7.60
N LEU A 45 9.56 2.48 -6.75
CA LEU A 45 9.64 1.86 -5.44
C LEU A 45 9.24 0.40 -5.54
N LYS A 46 9.87 -0.43 -4.72
CA LYS A 46 9.53 -1.83 -4.59
C LYS A 46 9.39 -2.13 -3.10
N PRO A 47 8.60 -3.14 -2.72
CA PRO A 47 8.48 -3.48 -1.31
C PRO A 47 9.80 -3.96 -0.74
N MET A 48 9.97 -3.73 0.54
CA MET A 48 11.14 -4.21 1.25
C MET A 48 11.05 -5.72 1.38
N PRO A 49 12.20 -6.39 1.56
CA PRO A 49 12.19 -7.84 1.73
C PRO A 49 11.27 -8.24 2.87
N GLY A 50 10.39 -9.19 2.60
CA GLY A 50 9.41 -9.64 3.56
C GLY A 50 8.06 -8.97 3.46
N ASP A 51 7.96 -7.85 2.75
CA ASP A 51 6.70 -7.15 2.55
C ASP A 51 6.11 -7.53 1.21
N CYS A 52 4.79 -7.53 1.12
CA CYS A 52 4.15 -8.04 -0.08
C CYS A 52 3.88 -6.97 -1.13
N CYS A 53 3.85 -5.70 -0.76
CA CYS A 53 3.61 -4.64 -1.72
C CYS A 53 4.13 -3.33 -1.20
N VAL A 54 4.19 -2.33 -2.09
CA VAL A 54 4.75 -1.02 -1.71
C VAL A 54 3.93 -0.35 -0.62
N TYR A 55 2.63 -0.60 -0.57
CA TYR A 55 1.82 0.02 0.48
C TYR A 55 2.12 -0.60 1.84
N CYS A 56 2.52 -1.85 1.89
CA CYS A 56 2.91 -2.46 3.15
C CYS A 56 4.24 -1.91 3.65
N SER A 57 5.12 -1.51 2.75
CA SER A 57 6.44 -1.00 3.11
C SER A 57 6.45 0.50 3.38
N TYR A 58 5.75 1.28 2.57
CA TYR A 58 5.93 2.73 2.56
C TYR A 58 4.67 3.53 2.84
N ALA A 59 3.54 2.90 3.02
CA ALA A 59 2.28 3.62 3.19
C ALA A 59 1.70 3.42 4.58
N THR A 60 0.69 4.23 4.89
CA THR A 60 0.09 4.22 6.22
C THR A 60 -0.87 3.06 6.42
N VAL A 61 -1.42 2.52 5.32
CA VAL A 61 -2.42 1.45 5.37
C VAL A 61 -1.94 0.32 4.47
N PRO A 62 -1.92 -0.93 4.95
CA PRO A 62 -1.48 -2.05 4.12
C PRO A 62 -2.48 -2.35 3.02
N CYS A 63 -2.08 -3.19 2.07
CA CYS A 63 -2.93 -3.51 0.94
C CYS A 63 -4.20 -4.22 1.40
N PRO A 64 -5.30 -4.13 0.61
CA PRO A 64 -6.57 -4.72 1.02
C PRO A 64 -6.52 -6.21 1.35
N PRO A 65 -5.82 -7.07 0.61
CA PRO A 65 -5.75 -8.48 1.01
C PRO A 65 -5.17 -8.68 2.41
N ILE A 66 -4.16 -7.89 2.79
CA ILE A 66 -3.60 -7.98 4.12
C ILE A 66 -4.61 -7.52 5.16
N GLN A 67 -5.35 -6.45 4.88
CA GLN A 67 -6.38 -5.97 5.80
C GLN A 67 -7.47 -7.02 6.00
N ALA A 68 -7.76 -7.78 4.97
CA ALA A 68 -8.77 -8.82 5.05
C ALA A 68 -8.25 -10.10 5.69
N GLY A 69 -6.99 -10.15 6.03
CA GLY A 69 -6.42 -11.32 6.66
C GLY A 69 -5.87 -12.34 5.70
N ASP A 70 -5.85 -12.04 4.42
CA ASP A 70 -5.32 -12.94 3.41
C ASP A 70 -3.84 -12.69 3.19
N ALA A 71 -3.16 -13.70 2.69
CA ALA A 71 -1.78 -13.51 2.30
C ALA A 71 -1.75 -12.68 1.03
N CYS A 72 -1.05 -11.57 1.09
CA CYS A 72 -0.92 -10.71 -0.07
C CYS A 72 0.12 -11.31 -1.00
N CYS A 73 -0.10 -11.34 -2.25
CA CYS A 73 0.91 -11.76 -3.21
C CYS A 73 1.45 -13.15 -3.00
N GLY A 74 0.78 -13.91 -2.25
CA GLY A 74 1.41 -15.10 -1.95
C GLY A 74 1.20 -16.24 -1.73
#